data_7b766ce48f1ff8e7dc370fbd7c0c6eca
#
_entry.id   7b766ce48f1ff8e7dc370fbd7c0c6eca
#
_cell.length_a   1.000
_cell.length_b   1.000
_cell.length_c   1.000
_cell.angle_alpha   90.00
_cell.angle_beta   90.00
_cell.angle_gamma   90.00
#
_symmetry.space_group_name_H-M   'P 1'
#
loop_
_entity.id
_entity.type
_entity.pdbx_description
1 polymer ?
#
loop_
_entity_poly.entity_id
_entity_poly.type
_entity_poly.pdbx_seq_one_letter_code
_entity_poly.pdbx_strand_id
1 'polypeptide(L)'
;MRNHFFSMLFLLLGLSFIALEVEARQQKHFTIMGIGDSITEGGDAFESYICPLWELLYGAGYDFDMIGPRRSYTRIGWINHYGNSGKNAEWVADGVEKIYPEYPADIVLIHSGHNHFMEEKPVDGIINAYRKMLAAIRSANPDAYVLLAKVIPSGKLPKYKYIDKLNKRIGQFVKEQNDSRLICVDQSAGFDWRQNTIADKVHPNRQGAKRMAETWYGALKKILGEAPNTYNIYKTAYRKLSETDSLSLHVFRQKADIPRPAILYFFAGGWKHGSPLQFYRECDYYSKKGMVAITADYRTTKSHGTAVDDGFGDAQAALDYVRSHAIELGIDTTRIVVAGASAGGAMAGSVKGANYRVLYYPVVDSIRTAGGDVPTLMLMGSEDPYSDCGKAFSFCRNHHFDFMLVEGGRHPLFSYRQQPGKMFVRVKELTDNFLRYHGILR
;
A
#
# COMPACT_ATOMS: atom_id res chain seq x y z
N MET A 1 35.11 44.83 -60.75
CA MET A 1 35.33 44.65 -59.34
C MET A 1 34.00 44.24 -58.73
N ARG A 2 33.85 42.97 -58.49
CA ARG A 2 32.58 42.29 -58.14
C ARG A 2 32.53 42.12 -56.61
N ASN A 3 31.58 42.81 -56.00
CA ASN A 3 31.27 42.58 -54.59
C ASN A 3 30.42 41.28 -54.47
N HIS A 4 30.99 40.30 -53.79
CA HIS A 4 30.27 39.14 -53.37
C HIS A 4 29.66 39.39 -51.99
N PHE A 5 28.36 39.66 -52.01
CA PHE A 5 27.53 39.60 -50.80
C PHE A 5 27.34 38.13 -50.43
N PHE A 6 27.96 37.71 -49.34
CA PHE A 6 27.66 36.46 -48.71
C PHE A 6 26.37 36.64 -47.89
N SER A 7 25.27 36.21 -48.45
CA SER A 7 24.02 36.03 -47.68
C SER A 7 24.22 34.84 -46.74
N MET A 8 24.49 35.13 -45.50
CA MET A 8 24.40 34.14 -44.43
C MET A 8 22.92 33.85 -44.14
N LEU A 9 22.40 32.81 -44.80
CA LEU A 9 21.10 32.22 -44.51
C LEU A 9 21.19 31.56 -43.15
N PHE A 10 20.81 32.28 -42.08
CA PHE A 10 20.56 31.66 -40.78
C PHE A 10 19.34 30.76 -40.94
N LEU A 11 19.62 29.49 -41.19
CA LEU A 11 18.65 28.41 -41.01
C LEU A 11 18.40 28.38 -39.49
N LEU A 12 17.39 29.12 -39.05
CA LEU A 12 16.71 28.89 -37.78
C LEU A 12 16.06 27.50 -37.87
N LEU A 13 16.88 26.46 -37.66
CA LEU A 13 16.40 25.20 -37.19
C LEU A 13 15.77 25.48 -35.82
N GLY A 14 14.49 25.84 -35.87
CA GLY A 14 13.61 25.71 -34.74
C GLY A 14 13.70 24.26 -34.24
N LEU A 15 14.66 23.97 -33.40
CA LEU A 15 14.55 22.91 -32.44
C LEU A 15 13.34 23.26 -31.60
N SER A 16 12.16 22.92 -32.18
CA SER A 16 11.02 22.58 -31.39
C SER A 16 11.52 21.53 -30.40
N PHE A 17 11.93 21.99 -29.23
CA PHE A 17 11.82 21.19 -28.02
C PHE A 17 10.33 20.85 -27.97
N ILE A 18 9.95 19.76 -28.62
CA ILE A 18 8.85 18.96 -28.17
C ILE A 18 9.35 18.56 -26.78
N ALA A 19 9.11 19.43 -25.80
CA ALA A 19 8.86 18.99 -24.46
C ALA A 19 7.77 17.94 -24.68
N LEU A 20 8.15 16.68 -24.69
CA LEU A 20 7.30 15.61 -24.26
C LEU A 20 6.98 16.00 -22.81
N GLU A 21 6.06 16.93 -22.63
CA GLU A 21 5.10 16.86 -21.57
C GLU A 21 4.50 15.46 -21.78
N VAL A 22 5.11 14.48 -21.13
CA VAL A 22 4.35 13.35 -20.66
C VAL A 22 3.31 14.04 -19.79
N GLU A 23 2.17 14.43 -20.43
CA GLU A 23 0.94 14.68 -19.72
C GLU A 23 0.85 13.47 -18.81
N ALA A 24 1.16 13.67 -17.54
CA ALA A 24 0.89 12.70 -16.52
C ALA A 24 -0.60 12.50 -16.67
N ARG A 25 -0.98 11.47 -17.43
CA ARG A 25 -2.36 11.11 -17.73
C ARG A 25 -3.03 11.20 -16.39
N GLN A 26 -3.86 12.22 -16.21
CA GLN A 26 -4.44 12.52 -14.89
C GLN A 26 -5.20 11.26 -14.52
N GLN A 27 -4.61 10.50 -13.62
CA GLN A 27 -5.06 9.17 -13.30
C GLN A 27 -6.45 9.32 -12.70
N LYS A 28 -7.45 8.66 -13.30
CA LYS A 28 -8.81 8.73 -12.81
C LYS A 28 -8.84 8.20 -11.38
N HIS A 29 -9.28 9.03 -10.45
CA HIS A 29 -9.54 8.63 -9.07
C HIS A 29 -10.77 7.75 -9.01
N PHE A 30 -10.73 6.68 -8.20
CA PHE A 30 -11.84 5.76 -8.00
C PHE A 30 -12.15 5.60 -6.53
N THR A 31 -13.43 5.49 -6.23
CA THR A 31 -13.91 5.08 -4.91
C THR A 31 -14.36 3.62 -4.94
N ILE A 32 -13.92 2.83 -3.94
CA ILE A 32 -14.21 1.40 -3.85
C ILE A 32 -14.87 1.10 -2.51
N MET A 33 -16.00 0.39 -2.50
CA MET A 33 -16.66 -0.08 -1.28
C MET A 33 -16.73 -1.60 -1.24
N GLY A 34 -16.14 -2.21 -0.22
CA GLY A 34 -16.37 -3.61 0.11
C GLY A 34 -17.65 -3.77 0.94
N ILE A 35 -18.59 -4.57 0.46
CA ILE A 35 -19.86 -4.87 1.12
C ILE A 35 -19.91 -6.37 1.47
N GLY A 36 -20.30 -6.69 2.70
CA GLY A 36 -20.45 -8.09 3.11
C GLY A 36 -20.59 -8.33 4.60
N ASP A 37 -20.19 -9.51 5.00
CA ASP A 37 -20.22 -10.01 6.39
C ASP A 37 -18.84 -9.87 7.08
N SER A 38 -18.56 -10.75 8.05
CA SER A 38 -17.28 -10.80 8.76
C SER A 38 -16.07 -11.00 7.85
N ILE A 39 -16.21 -11.71 6.72
CA ILE A 39 -15.11 -11.94 5.78
C ILE A 39 -14.66 -10.62 5.13
N THR A 40 -15.60 -9.69 4.95
CA THR A 40 -15.32 -8.32 4.48
C THR A 40 -14.82 -7.42 5.61
N GLU A 41 -15.41 -7.49 6.81
CA GLU A 41 -15.02 -6.65 7.95
C GLU A 41 -13.63 -7.00 8.47
N GLY A 42 -13.30 -8.29 8.57
CA GLY A 42 -12.11 -8.76 9.25
C GLY A 42 -12.28 -8.80 10.77
N GLY A 43 -11.21 -9.13 11.47
CA GLY A 43 -11.20 -9.22 12.92
C GLY A 43 -9.80 -9.37 13.47
N ASP A 44 -9.69 -9.55 14.79
CA ASP A 44 -8.38 -9.72 15.43
C ASP A 44 -7.79 -11.12 15.16
N ALA A 45 -8.65 -12.12 14.96
CA ALA A 45 -8.22 -13.50 14.71
C ALA A 45 -7.90 -13.80 13.24
N PHE A 46 -8.34 -12.96 12.31
CA PHE A 46 -8.16 -13.16 10.87
C PHE A 46 -8.16 -11.84 10.11
N GLU A 47 -7.48 -11.80 8.99
CA GLU A 47 -7.39 -10.61 8.13
C GLU A 47 -8.48 -10.64 7.05
N SER A 48 -9.15 -9.50 6.82
CA SER A 48 -10.01 -9.31 5.66
C SER A 48 -9.20 -9.25 4.37
N TYR A 49 -9.77 -9.75 3.26
CA TYR A 49 -9.20 -9.60 1.91
C TYR A 49 -9.01 -8.14 1.49
N ILE A 50 -9.71 -7.18 2.12
CA ILE A 50 -9.61 -5.76 1.78
C ILE A 50 -8.19 -5.22 2.01
N CYS A 51 -7.50 -5.67 3.07
CA CYS A 51 -6.15 -5.24 3.36
C CYS A 51 -5.13 -5.64 2.27
N PRO A 52 -4.94 -6.92 1.91
CA PRO A 52 -4.05 -7.27 0.81
C PRO A 52 -4.54 -6.75 -0.56
N LEU A 53 -5.84 -6.54 -0.78
CA LEU A 53 -6.35 -5.89 -1.99
C LEU A 53 -5.92 -4.43 -2.08
N TRP A 54 -6.02 -3.69 -0.97
CA TRP A 54 -5.53 -2.32 -0.89
C TRP A 54 -4.05 -2.23 -1.26
N GLU A 55 -3.23 -3.17 -0.75
CA GLU A 55 -1.80 -3.21 -1.07
C GLU A 55 -1.52 -3.51 -2.54
N LEU A 56 -2.28 -4.42 -3.16
CA LEU A 56 -2.14 -4.71 -4.58
C LEU A 56 -2.46 -3.49 -5.43
N LEU A 57 -3.56 -2.78 -5.13
CA LEU A 57 -3.96 -1.58 -5.85
C LEU A 57 -2.98 -0.42 -5.64
N TYR A 58 -2.56 -0.20 -4.40
CA TYR A 58 -1.59 0.84 -4.05
C TYR A 58 -0.22 0.57 -4.68
N GLY A 59 0.27 -0.68 -4.57
CA GLY A 59 1.54 -1.10 -5.17
C GLY A 59 1.54 -1.00 -6.69
N ALA A 60 0.39 -1.19 -7.34
CA ALA A 60 0.21 -0.98 -8.77
C ALA A 60 0.08 0.50 -9.16
N GLY A 61 0.00 1.40 -8.19
CA GLY A 61 -0.06 2.84 -8.38
C GLY A 61 -1.42 3.40 -8.77
N TYR A 62 -2.50 2.64 -8.62
CA TYR A 62 -3.84 3.18 -8.84
C TYR A 62 -4.19 4.26 -7.83
N ASP A 63 -4.90 5.28 -8.29
CA ASP A 63 -5.44 6.35 -7.45
C ASP A 63 -6.87 5.97 -7.02
N PHE A 64 -7.06 5.63 -5.74
CA PHE A 64 -8.33 5.16 -5.22
C PHE A 64 -8.48 5.43 -3.73
N ASP A 65 -9.70 5.50 -3.27
CA ASP A 65 -10.06 5.48 -1.86
C ASP A 65 -11.00 4.30 -1.56
N MET A 66 -10.75 3.61 -0.43
CA MET A 66 -11.71 2.69 0.14
C MET A 66 -12.69 3.50 0.98
N ILE A 67 -13.98 3.44 0.66
CA ILE A 67 -15.04 4.21 1.33
C ILE A 67 -16.07 3.32 2.01
N GLY A 68 -16.87 3.91 2.88
CA GLY A 68 -17.96 3.24 3.60
C GLY A 68 -18.09 3.76 5.03
N PRO A 69 -19.26 3.50 5.69
CA PRO A 69 -19.56 4.02 7.04
C PRO A 69 -18.81 3.29 8.16
N ARG A 70 -18.24 2.14 7.89
CA ARG A 70 -17.48 1.34 8.86
C ARG A 70 -16.00 1.35 8.51
N ARG A 71 -15.16 1.04 9.47
CA ARG A 71 -13.72 0.89 9.27
C ARG A 71 -13.14 -0.21 10.15
N SER A 72 -12.17 -0.91 9.63
CA SER A 72 -11.38 -1.89 10.39
C SER A 72 -9.92 -1.48 10.49
N TYR A 73 -9.32 -1.74 11.65
CA TYR A 73 -7.90 -1.50 11.87
C TYR A 73 -7.10 -2.70 11.40
N THR A 74 -6.38 -2.51 10.32
CA THR A 74 -5.58 -3.55 9.66
C THR A 74 -4.09 -3.37 9.90
N ARG A 75 -3.26 -4.28 9.39
CA ARG A 75 -1.78 -4.15 9.48
C ARG A 75 -1.22 -2.96 8.71
N ILE A 76 -1.99 -2.35 7.79
CA ILE A 76 -1.59 -1.13 7.07
C ILE A 76 -2.29 0.14 7.58
N GLY A 77 -3.10 0.04 8.62
CA GLY A 77 -3.88 1.11 9.22
C GLY A 77 -5.39 0.94 9.04
N TRP A 78 -6.15 2.03 9.15
CA TRP A 78 -7.59 2.01 9.01
C TRP A 78 -8.03 1.92 7.54
N ILE A 79 -8.96 1.01 7.24
CA ILE A 79 -9.58 0.88 5.92
C ILE A 79 -11.11 0.94 6.08
N ASN A 80 -11.75 1.78 5.27
CA ASN A 80 -13.20 1.92 5.27
C ASN A 80 -13.87 0.83 4.43
N HIS A 81 -15.09 0.42 4.82
CA HIS A 81 -15.90 -0.62 4.15
C HIS A 81 -17.35 -0.62 4.68
N TYR A 82 -18.16 -1.55 4.17
CA TYR A 82 -19.46 -1.92 4.74
C TYR A 82 -19.53 -3.43 5.02
N GLY A 83 -18.54 -3.97 5.71
CA GLY A 83 -18.53 -5.31 6.26
C GLY A 83 -19.25 -5.36 7.62
N ASN A 84 -20.04 -6.41 7.88
CA ASN A 84 -20.87 -6.52 9.08
C ASN A 84 -20.83 -7.95 9.63
N SER A 85 -20.02 -8.17 10.66
CA SER A 85 -19.83 -9.48 11.27
C SER A 85 -21.12 -10.11 11.75
N GLY A 86 -21.31 -11.40 11.42
CA GLY A 86 -22.46 -12.19 11.84
C GLY A 86 -23.76 -11.86 11.10
N LYS A 87 -23.77 -10.91 10.16
CA LYS A 87 -24.97 -10.53 9.43
C LYS A 87 -25.14 -11.34 8.15
N ASN A 88 -26.39 -11.73 7.86
CA ASN A 88 -26.76 -12.41 6.62
C ASN A 88 -26.97 -11.42 5.46
N ALA A 89 -27.14 -11.93 4.25
CA ALA A 89 -27.23 -11.11 3.04
C ALA A 89 -28.45 -10.18 3.05
N GLU A 90 -29.57 -10.60 3.62
CA GLU A 90 -30.81 -9.81 3.72
C GLU A 90 -30.60 -8.61 4.61
N TRP A 91 -30.02 -8.79 5.79
CA TRP A 91 -29.68 -7.69 6.69
C TRP A 91 -28.72 -6.70 6.04
N VAL A 92 -27.69 -7.21 5.34
CA VAL A 92 -26.74 -6.36 4.61
C VAL A 92 -27.45 -5.57 3.53
N ALA A 93 -28.41 -6.16 2.80
CA ALA A 93 -29.17 -5.49 1.75
C ALA A 93 -30.03 -4.34 2.30
N ASP A 94 -30.71 -4.56 3.44
CA ASP A 94 -31.49 -3.53 4.13
C ASP A 94 -30.62 -2.34 4.56
N GLY A 95 -29.38 -2.63 4.93
CA GLY A 95 -28.40 -1.60 5.27
C GLY A 95 -27.89 -0.85 4.04
N VAL A 96 -27.56 -1.55 2.95
CA VAL A 96 -27.07 -0.94 1.70
C VAL A 96 -28.07 0.07 1.14
N GLU A 97 -29.36 -0.23 1.18
CA GLU A 97 -30.42 0.69 0.75
C GLU A 97 -30.35 2.04 1.47
N LYS A 98 -29.99 2.02 2.76
CA LYS A 98 -29.91 3.20 3.61
C LYS A 98 -28.61 3.98 3.47
N ILE A 99 -27.47 3.25 3.39
CA ILE A 99 -26.16 3.88 3.51
C ILE A 99 -25.54 4.23 2.15
N TYR A 100 -25.87 3.51 1.09
CA TYR A 100 -25.20 3.70 -0.18
C TYR A 100 -25.42 5.09 -0.81
N PRO A 101 -26.59 5.75 -0.65
CA PRO A 101 -26.76 7.14 -1.10
C PRO A 101 -25.78 8.14 -0.46
N GLU A 102 -25.30 7.86 0.75
CA GLU A 102 -24.29 8.68 1.45
C GLU A 102 -22.86 8.35 1.03
N TYR A 103 -22.63 7.13 0.49
CA TYR A 103 -21.33 6.62 0.08
C TYR A 103 -21.40 6.02 -1.34
N PRO A 104 -21.74 6.79 -2.39
CA PRO A 104 -21.93 6.28 -3.74
C PRO A 104 -20.60 5.94 -4.41
N ALA A 105 -20.10 4.74 -4.16
CA ALA A 105 -18.83 4.25 -4.71
C ALA A 105 -18.87 4.06 -6.23
N ASP A 106 -17.75 4.31 -6.92
CA ASP A 106 -17.59 3.99 -8.33
C ASP A 106 -17.53 2.47 -8.57
N ILE A 107 -16.98 1.74 -7.60
CA ILE A 107 -16.81 0.29 -7.67
C ILE A 107 -17.28 -0.34 -6.34
N VAL A 108 -18.14 -1.34 -6.46
CA VAL A 108 -18.69 -2.07 -5.31
C VAL A 108 -18.28 -3.53 -5.39
N LEU A 109 -17.67 -4.05 -4.31
CA LEU A 109 -17.29 -5.45 -4.17
C LEU A 109 -18.24 -6.12 -3.18
N ILE A 110 -19.09 -7.05 -3.62
CA ILE A 110 -20.06 -7.73 -2.77
C ILE A 110 -19.59 -9.16 -2.52
N HIS A 111 -19.27 -9.47 -1.26
CA HIS A 111 -19.02 -10.82 -0.77
C HIS A 111 -19.89 -11.06 0.47
N SER A 112 -21.09 -11.57 0.28
CA SER A 112 -22.07 -11.82 1.32
C SER A 112 -22.88 -13.06 0.97
N GLY A 113 -23.08 -13.98 1.85
CA GLY A 113 -23.80 -15.23 1.55
C GLY A 113 -23.58 -16.30 2.60
N HIS A 114 -22.74 -16.02 3.59
CA HIS A 114 -22.61 -16.79 4.81
C HIS A 114 -23.69 -16.37 5.84
N ASN A 115 -23.60 -16.92 7.06
CA ASN A 115 -24.49 -16.60 8.19
C ASN A 115 -25.95 -17.06 8.04
N HIS A 116 -26.16 -18.12 7.25
CA HIS A 116 -27.40 -18.86 7.20
C HIS A 116 -27.17 -20.33 7.63
N PHE A 117 -28.28 -21.03 7.86
CA PHE A 117 -28.27 -22.48 8.05
C PHE A 117 -28.87 -23.19 6.81
N MET A 118 -28.41 -24.38 6.54
CA MET A 118 -28.90 -25.18 5.39
C MET A 118 -30.41 -25.41 5.44
N GLU A 119 -30.94 -25.58 6.65
CA GLU A 119 -32.35 -25.83 6.93
C GLU A 119 -33.29 -24.70 6.51
N GLU A 120 -32.76 -23.47 6.49
CA GLU A 120 -33.45 -22.23 6.05
C GLU A 120 -33.68 -22.22 4.54
N LYS A 121 -33.01 -23.10 3.77
CA LYS A 121 -33.01 -23.09 2.30
C LYS A 121 -32.68 -21.68 1.72
N PRO A 122 -31.57 -21.06 2.12
CA PRO A 122 -31.39 -19.60 2.05
C PRO A 122 -31.12 -19.06 0.64
N VAL A 123 -30.90 -19.92 -0.38
CA VAL A 123 -30.39 -19.50 -1.68
C VAL A 123 -31.25 -18.42 -2.34
N ASP A 124 -32.58 -18.58 -2.34
CA ASP A 124 -33.48 -17.65 -3.01
C ASP A 124 -33.57 -16.32 -2.23
N GLY A 125 -33.54 -16.37 -0.90
CA GLY A 125 -33.45 -15.17 -0.03
C GLY A 125 -32.19 -14.37 -0.32
N ILE A 126 -31.04 -15.03 -0.37
CA ILE A 126 -29.76 -14.40 -0.68
C ILE A 126 -29.79 -13.74 -2.07
N ILE A 127 -30.33 -14.43 -3.09
CA ILE A 127 -30.42 -13.85 -4.44
C ILE A 127 -31.37 -12.63 -4.45
N ASN A 128 -32.46 -12.65 -3.69
CA ASN A 128 -33.35 -11.51 -3.54
C ASN A 128 -32.62 -10.33 -2.84
N ALA A 129 -31.81 -10.63 -1.83
CA ALA A 129 -30.97 -9.63 -1.19
C ALA A 129 -29.98 -8.97 -2.20
N TYR A 130 -29.33 -9.75 -3.07
CA TYR A 130 -28.48 -9.16 -4.12
C TYR A 130 -29.26 -8.29 -5.11
N ARG A 131 -30.48 -8.69 -5.49
CA ARG A 131 -31.35 -7.87 -6.33
C ARG A 131 -31.68 -6.53 -5.66
N LYS A 132 -31.98 -6.56 -4.36
CA LYS A 132 -32.24 -5.35 -3.56
C LYS A 132 -30.99 -4.46 -3.48
N MET A 133 -29.81 -5.03 -3.19
CA MET A 133 -28.55 -4.28 -3.17
C MET A 133 -28.27 -3.63 -4.54
N LEU A 134 -28.43 -4.39 -5.62
CA LEU A 134 -28.19 -3.88 -6.98
C LEU A 134 -29.15 -2.73 -7.33
N ALA A 135 -30.41 -2.83 -6.98
CA ALA A 135 -31.40 -1.78 -7.19
C ALA A 135 -31.03 -0.49 -6.44
N ALA A 136 -30.61 -0.60 -5.18
CA ALA A 136 -30.19 0.53 -4.35
C ALA A 136 -28.93 1.20 -4.94
N ILE A 137 -27.96 0.40 -5.36
CA ILE A 137 -26.71 0.89 -5.99
C ILE A 137 -27.03 1.63 -7.29
N ARG A 138 -27.83 1.03 -8.17
CA ARG A 138 -28.20 1.63 -9.47
C ARG A 138 -29.02 2.91 -9.32
N SER A 139 -29.85 3.00 -8.27
CA SER A 139 -30.63 4.21 -7.97
C SER A 139 -29.75 5.40 -7.57
N ALA A 140 -28.69 5.16 -6.80
CA ALA A 140 -27.81 6.22 -6.30
C ALA A 140 -26.61 6.51 -7.23
N ASN A 141 -26.06 5.48 -7.88
CA ASN A 141 -24.99 5.59 -8.87
C ASN A 141 -25.20 4.57 -10.01
N PRO A 142 -25.90 4.97 -11.10
CA PRO A 142 -26.16 4.07 -12.23
C PRO A 142 -24.89 3.61 -12.95
N ASP A 143 -23.81 4.38 -12.84
CA ASP A 143 -22.53 4.10 -13.50
C ASP A 143 -21.58 3.21 -12.68
N ALA A 144 -21.93 2.87 -11.44
CA ALA A 144 -21.09 2.03 -10.58
C ALA A 144 -20.83 0.65 -11.19
N TYR A 145 -19.60 0.20 -11.14
CA TYR A 145 -19.30 -1.21 -11.37
C TYR A 145 -19.61 -2.03 -10.12
N VAL A 146 -20.42 -3.06 -10.27
CA VAL A 146 -20.76 -4.00 -9.18
C VAL A 146 -20.10 -5.35 -9.46
N LEU A 147 -19.18 -5.74 -8.61
CA LEU A 147 -18.50 -7.02 -8.65
C LEU A 147 -19.15 -7.92 -7.59
N LEU A 148 -19.96 -8.88 -8.04
CA LEU A 148 -20.65 -9.82 -7.17
C LEU A 148 -19.88 -11.14 -7.10
N ALA A 149 -19.46 -11.51 -5.89
CA ALA A 149 -18.70 -12.71 -5.67
C ALA A 149 -19.59 -13.97 -5.65
N LYS A 150 -19.15 -15.05 -6.32
CA LYS A 150 -19.39 -16.38 -5.80
C LYS A 150 -18.56 -16.49 -4.51
N VAL A 151 -19.22 -16.84 -3.41
CA VAL A 151 -18.58 -16.79 -2.09
C VAL A 151 -17.63 -17.96 -1.86
N ILE A 152 -16.63 -17.78 -1.00
CA ILE A 152 -15.67 -18.82 -0.67
C ILE A 152 -16.37 -20.03 -0.02
N PRO A 153 -15.90 -21.29 -0.27
CA PRO A 153 -16.43 -22.46 0.38
C PRO A 153 -16.05 -22.51 1.87
N SER A 154 -16.85 -23.21 2.66
CA SER A 154 -16.62 -23.41 4.08
C SER A 154 -16.61 -24.89 4.46
N GLY A 155 -15.72 -25.26 5.38
CA GLY A 155 -15.68 -26.59 5.96
C GLY A 155 -16.61 -26.79 7.16
N LYS A 156 -17.38 -25.77 7.56
CA LYS A 156 -18.35 -25.87 8.67
C LYS A 156 -19.66 -26.48 8.20
N LEU A 157 -19.62 -27.79 7.97
CA LEU A 157 -20.77 -28.57 7.49
C LEU A 157 -21.54 -29.18 8.67
N PRO A 158 -22.88 -29.40 8.55
CA PRO A 158 -23.71 -29.15 7.36
C PRO A 158 -24.15 -27.72 7.15
N LYS A 159 -23.89 -26.79 8.10
CA LYS A 159 -24.38 -25.41 8.10
C LYS A 159 -24.29 -24.75 6.71
N TYR A 160 -23.15 -24.80 6.07
CA TYR A 160 -22.85 -24.08 4.81
C TYR A 160 -22.93 -25.00 3.56
N LYS A 161 -23.59 -26.13 3.62
CA LYS A 161 -23.74 -27.05 2.48
C LYS A 161 -24.47 -26.43 1.27
N TYR A 162 -25.22 -25.34 1.48
CA TYR A 162 -25.94 -24.64 0.42
C TYR A 162 -25.02 -23.79 -0.49
N ILE A 163 -23.76 -23.49 -0.09
CA ILE A 163 -22.86 -22.58 -0.82
C ILE A 163 -22.65 -23.01 -2.26
N ASP A 164 -22.47 -24.28 -2.55
CA ASP A 164 -22.27 -24.75 -3.93
C ASP A 164 -23.49 -24.41 -4.82
N LYS A 165 -24.72 -24.62 -4.29
CA LYS A 165 -25.96 -24.26 -4.98
C LYS A 165 -26.08 -22.75 -5.12
N LEU A 166 -25.73 -21.97 -4.08
CA LEU A 166 -25.70 -20.52 -4.10
C LEU A 166 -24.76 -20.00 -5.19
N ASN A 167 -23.52 -20.49 -5.24
CA ASN A 167 -22.53 -20.04 -6.22
C ASN A 167 -22.95 -20.30 -7.68
N LYS A 168 -23.61 -21.44 -7.95
CA LYS A 168 -24.24 -21.69 -9.26
C LYS A 168 -25.32 -20.66 -9.56
N ARG A 169 -26.19 -20.36 -8.57
CA ARG A 169 -27.30 -19.41 -8.73
C ARG A 169 -26.82 -17.96 -8.89
N ILE A 170 -25.73 -17.57 -8.19
CA ILE A 170 -25.07 -16.25 -8.38
C ILE A 170 -24.63 -16.07 -9.83
N GLY A 171 -23.95 -17.06 -10.41
CA GLY A 171 -23.53 -16.99 -11.81
C GLY A 171 -24.68 -16.87 -12.80
N GLN A 172 -25.81 -17.53 -12.54
CA GLN A 172 -27.04 -17.40 -13.32
C GLN A 172 -27.68 -16.01 -13.13
N PHE A 173 -27.80 -15.55 -11.89
CA PHE A 173 -28.37 -14.25 -11.55
C PHE A 173 -27.65 -13.10 -12.27
N VAL A 174 -26.32 -13.09 -12.27
CA VAL A 174 -25.57 -12.05 -12.96
C VAL A 174 -25.85 -12.05 -14.47
N LYS A 175 -25.94 -13.21 -15.11
CA LYS A 175 -26.28 -13.32 -16.53
C LYS A 175 -27.71 -12.82 -16.83
N GLU A 176 -28.66 -13.14 -15.96
CA GLU A 176 -30.07 -12.73 -16.08
C GLU A 176 -30.25 -11.21 -16.01
N GLN A 177 -29.37 -10.46 -15.34
CA GLN A 177 -29.48 -9.00 -15.23
C GLN A 177 -29.17 -8.29 -16.54
N ASN A 178 -28.41 -8.90 -17.46
CA ASN A 178 -27.97 -8.28 -18.72
C ASN A 178 -27.37 -6.88 -18.52
N ASP A 179 -26.60 -6.71 -17.46
CA ASP A 179 -25.94 -5.45 -17.07
C ASP A 179 -24.43 -5.60 -17.23
N SER A 180 -23.85 -4.85 -18.16
CA SER A 180 -22.41 -4.91 -18.47
C SER A 180 -21.53 -4.40 -17.33
N ARG A 181 -22.09 -3.65 -16.38
CA ARG A 181 -21.39 -3.18 -15.18
C ARG A 181 -21.62 -4.08 -13.95
N LEU A 182 -22.33 -5.20 -14.10
CA LEU A 182 -22.46 -6.25 -13.09
C LEU A 182 -21.59 -7.44 -13.46
N ILE A 183 -20.54 -7.67 -12.70
CA ILE A 183 -19.50 -8.67 -13.00
C ILE A 183 -19.51 -9.77 -11.94
N CYS A 184 -19.62 -11.03 -12.37
CA CYS A 184 -19.46 -12.18 -11.49
C CYS A 184 -17.97 -12.45 -11.24
N VAL A 185 -17.54 -12.45 -9.98
CA VAL A 185 -16.16 -12.77 -9.57
C VAL A 185 -16.16 -14.09 -8.80
N ASP A 186 -15.45 -15.09 -9.31
CA ASP A 186 -15.43 -16.43 -8.69
C ASP A 186 -14.39 -16.53 -7.58
N GLN A 187 -14.78 -16.18 -6.34
CA GLN A 187 -13.93 -16.32 -5.17
C GLN A 187 -13.80 -17.77 -4.69
N SER A 188 -14.68 -18.68 -5.18
CA SER A 188 -14.63 -20.09 -4.83
C SER A 188 -13.61 -20.89 -5.66
N ALA A 189 -13.26 -20.39 -6.85
CA ALA A 189 -12.36 -21.08 -7.76
C ALA A 189 -10.98 -21.29 -7.14
N GLY A 190 -10.63 -22.56 -6.91
CA GLY A 190 -9.37 -22.99 -6.30
C GLY A 190 -9.18 -22.53 -4.85
N PHE A 191 -10.20 -22.07 -4.14
CA PHE A 191 -10.14 -21.79 -2.71
C PHE A 191 -10.38 -23.08 -1.92
N ASP A 192 -9.35 -23.65 -1.33
CA ASP A 192 -9.47 -24.80 -0.44
C ASP A 192 -9.59 -24.33 1.02
N TRP A 193 -10.75 -24.48 1.62
CA TRP A 193 -10.98 -24.06 3.00
C TRP A 193 -10.04 -24.71 4.01
N ARG A 194 -9.49 -25.93 3.72
CA ARG A 194 -8.53 -26.60 4.61
C ARG A 194 -7.21 -25.86 4.73
N GLN A 195 -6.80 -25.21 3.65
CA GLN A 195 -5.53 -24.48 3.57
C GLN A 195 -5.72 -22.97 3.77
N ASN A 196 -6.89 -22.44 3.38
CA ASN A 196 -7.13 -21.01 3.26
C ASN A 196 -8.01 -20.42 4.35
N THR A 197 -8.45 -21.21 5.36
CA THR A 197 -9.20 -20.70 6.50
C THR A 197 -8.47 -20.90 7.82
N ILE A 198 -8.87 -20.17 8.85
CA ILE A 198 -8.46 -20.42 10.23
C ILE A 198 -9.20 -21.66 10.79
N ALA A 199 -8.96 -22.01 12.04
CA ALA A 199 -9.48 -23.22 12.69
C ALA A 199 -11.02 -23.34 12.67
N ASP A 200 -11.74 -22.24 12.51
CA ASP A 200 -13.22 -22.25 12.43
C ASP A 200 -13.76 -22.73 11.10
N LYS A 201 -12.91 -22.95 10.09
CA LYS A 201 -13.22 -23.45 8.74
C LYS A 201 -14.16 -22.53 7.93
N VAL A 202 -14.22 -21.25 8.27
CA VAL A 202 -15.08 -20.23 7.65
C VAL A 202 -14.26 -19.00 7.22
N HIS A 203 -13.55 -18.38 8.17
CA HIS A 203 -12.86 -17.14 7.94
C HIS A 203 -11.50 -17.39 7.30
N PRO A 204 -11.11 -16.57 6.30
CA PRO A 204 -9.83 -16.74 5.64
C PRO A 204 -8.66 -16.53 6.61
N ASN A 205 -7.64 -17.36 6.52
CA ASN A 205 -6.35 -17.06 7.09
C ASN A 205 -5.60 -16.07 6.18
N ARG A 206 -4.36 -15.68 6.53
CA ARG A 206 -3.57 -14.72 5.74
C ARG A 206 -3.41 -15.15 4.26
N GLN A 207 -3.21 -16.44 4.01
CA GLN A 207 -3.09 -16.98 2.65
C GLN A 207 -4.43 -16.91 1.90
N GLY A 208 -5.54 -17.26 2.57
CA GLY A 208 -6.89 -17.15 2.02
C GLY A 208 -7.27 -15.72 1.69
N ALA A 209 -7.00 -14.77 2.61
CA ALA A 209 -7.23 -13.34 2.39
C ALA A 209 -6.43 -12.81 1.18
N LYS A 210 -5.15 -13.20 1.07
CA LYS A 210 -4.32 -12.85 -0.09
C LYS A 210 -4.88 -13.40 -1.39
N ARG A 211 -5.28 -14.68 -1.41
CA ARG A 211 -5.90 -15.30 -2.58
C ARG A 211 -7.18 -14.59 -3.01
N MET A 212 -8.06 -14.27 -2.06
CA MET A 212 -9.27 -13.50 -2.34
C MET A 212 -8.92 -12.12 -2.94
N ALA A 213 -7.94 -11.43 -2.39
CA ALA A 213 -7.48 -10.15 -2.89
C ALA A 213 -6.94 -10.23 -4.32
N GLU A 214 -6.14 -11.25 -4.64
CA GLU A 214 -5.62 -11.50 -5.99
C GLU A 214 -6.75 -11.74 -7.00
N THR A 215 -7.80 -12.47 -6.60
CA THR A 215 -9.00 -12.70 -7.42
C THR A 215 -9.76 -11.41 -7.68
N TRP A 216 -10.00 -10.59 -6.66
CA TRP A 216 -10.59 -9.26 -6.79
C TRP A 216 -9.75 -8.36 -7.68
N TYR A 217 -8.44 -8.31 -7.44
CA TYR A 217 -7.51 -7.50 -8.22
C TYR A 217 -7.50 -7.87 -9.71
N GLY A 218 -7.56 -9.18 -10.02
CA GLY A 218 -7.66 -9.67 -11.38
C GLY A 218 -8.93 -9.20 -12.10
N ALA A 219 -10.07 -9.11 -11.40
CA ALA A 219 -11.31 -8.56 -11.92
C ALA A 219 -11.24 -7.03 -12.06
N LEU A 220 -10.69 -6.33 -11.07
CA LEU A 220 -10.55 -4.88 -11.06
C LEU A 220 -9.65 -4.36 -12.18
N LYS A 221 -8.56 -5.06 -12.52
CA LYS A 221 -7.69 -4.68 -13.65
C LYS A 221 -8.45 -4.55 -14.98
N LYS A 222 -9.50 -5.34 -15.19
CA LYS A 222 -10.32 -5.27 -16.41
C LYS A 222 -11.14 -3.97 -16.50
N ILE A 223 -11.43 -3.36 -15.35
CA ILE A 223 -12.19 -2.11 -15.22
C ILE A 223 -11.24 -0.91 -15.17
N LEU A 224 -10.17 -1.01 -14.37
CA LEU A 224 -9.24 0.07 -14.11
C LEU A 224 -8.21 0.26 -15.24
N GLY A 225 -8.06 -0.74 -16.12
CA GLY A 225 -7.04 -0.74 -17.17
C GLY A 225 -5.65 -1.14 -16.64
N GLU A 226 -4.63 -0.85 -17.43
CA GLU A 226 -3.25 -1.17 -17.09
C GLU A 226 -2.79 -0.45 -15.83
N ALA A 227 -2.00 -1.16 -15.02
CA ALA A 227 -1.42 -0.61 -13.81
C ALA A 227 -0.52 0.60 -14.15
N PRO A 228 -0.72 1.77 -13.51
CA PRO A 228 0.07 2.96 -13.77
C PRO A 228 1.55 2.79 -13.46
N ASN A 229 1.87 1.96 -12.48
CA ASN A 229 3.23 1.66 -12.07
C ASN A 229 3.53 0.17 -12.25
N THR A 230 4.52 -0.11 -13.08
CA THR A 230 5.16 -1.43 -13.18
C THR A 230 6.52 -1.32 -12.52
N TYR A 231 6.56 -1.50 -11.20
CA TYR A 231 7.85 -1.52 -10.51
C TYR A 231 8.57 -2.84 -10.76
N ASN A 232 9.80 -2.77 -11.26
CA ASN A 232 10.68 -3.93 -11.30
C ASN A 232 11.33 -4.11 -9.92
N ILE A 233 10.73 -4.94 -9.07
CA ILE A 233 11.15 -5.14 -7.69
C ILE A 233 11.74 -6.53 -7.53
N TYR A 234 12.99 -6.59 -7.08
CA TYR A 234 13.57 -7.83 -6.57
C TYR A 234 13.24 -7.94 -5.07
N LYS A 235 12.65 -9.05 -4.65
CA LYS A 235 12.35 -9.32 -3.24
C LYS A 235 13.24 -10.43 -2.73
N THR A 236 13.87 -10.20 -1.57
CA THR A 236 14.68 -11.19 -0.88
C THR A 236 14.35 -11.20 0.61
N ALA A 237 14.30 -12.40 1.21
CA ALA A 237 14.10 -12.53 2.65
C ALA A 237 15.42 -12.23 3.37
N TYR A 238 15.40 -11.30 4.32
CA TYR A 238 16.56 -10.99 5.15
C TYR A 238 16.50 -11.61 6.55
N ARG A 239 15.31 -12.00 6.97
CA ARG A 239 15.09 -12.65 8.28
C ARG A 239 13.95 -13.66 8.18
N LYS A 240 14.25 -14.93 8.47
CA LYS A 240 13.24 -15.98 8.59
C LYS A 240 12.66 -15.94 10.01
N LEU A 241 11.32 -15.88 10.11
CA LEU A 241 10.58 -15.88 11.38
C LEU A 241 10.02 -17.27 11.71
N SER A 242 9.58 -18.02 10.68
CA SER A 242 9.08 -19.38 10.75
C SER A 242 9.29 -20.10 9.41
N GLU A 243 8.78 -21.32 9.26
CA GLU A 243 8.81 -22.05 7.98
C GLU A 243 8.02 -21.34 6.87
N THR A 244 6.99 -20.59 7.25
CA THR A 244 6.06 -19.93 6.30
C THR A 244 6.09 -18.42 6.37
N ASP A 245 6.93 -17.83 7.24
CA ASP A 245 6.95 -16.38 7.45
C ASP A 245 8.39 -15.84 7.48
N SER A 246 8.61 -14.74 6.78
CA SER A 246 9.90 -14.05 6.70
C SER A 246 9.72 -12.57 6.44
N LEU A 247 10.66 -11.77 6.92
CA LEU A 247 10.76 -10.35 6.60
C LEU A 247 11.59 -10.16 5.34
N SER A 248 11.12 -9.31 4.45
CA SER A 248 11.71 -9.13 3.13
C SER A 248 12.23 -7.72 2.90
N LEU A 249 13.28 -7.63 2.09
CA LEU A 249 13.71 -6.40 1.43
C LEU A 249 13.04 -6.31 0.06
N HIS A 250 12.50 -5.15 -0.28
CA HIS A 250 12.00 -4.82 -1.61
C HIS A 250 13.00 -3.91 -2.28
N VAL A 251 13.75 -4.45 -3.24
CA VAL A 251 14.92 -3.82 -3.86
C VAL A 251 14.57 -3.28 -5.23
N PHE A 252 14.78 -1.99 -5.42
CA PHE A 252 14.63 -1.26 -6.67
C PHE A 252 16.02 -0.91 -7.18
N ARG A 253 16.39 -1.43 -8.34
CA ARG A 253 17.70 -1.16 -8.93
C ARG A 253 17.65 -1.20 -10.44
N GLN A 254 18.50 -0.39 -11.08
CA GLN A 254 18.80 -0.50 -12.49
C GLN A 254 20.03 -1.39 -12.68
N LYS A 255 20.12 -2.06 -13.84
CA LYS A 255 21.31 -2.82 -14.20
C LYS A 255 22.53 -1.90 -14.20
N ALA A 256 23.61 -2.31 -13.58
CA ALA A 256 24.83 -1.54 -13.49
C ALA A 256 26.04 -2.46 -13.38
N ASP A 257 27.16 -2.04 -13.97
CA ASP A 257 28.42 -2.80 -14.00
C ASP A 257 29.32 -2.44 -12.80
N ILE A 258 28.98 -1.40 -12.05
CA ILE A 258 29.73 -0.95 -10.87
C ILE A 258 28.82 -0.83 -9.66
N PRO A 259 29.35 -1.04 -8.43
CA PRO A 259 28.58 -0.82 -7.20
C PRO A 259 28.04 0.61 -7.09
N ARG A 260 26.81 0.73 -6.61
CA ARG A 260 26.06 1.98 -6.52
C ARG A 260 25.81 2.39 -5.07
N PRO A 261 25.66 3.67 -4.77
CA PRO A 261 25.14 4.11 -3.48
C PRO A 261 23.80 3.43 -3.20
N ALA A 262 23.51 3.18 -1.93
CA ALA A 262 22.23 2.60 -1.53
C ALA A 262 21.46 3.52 -0.58
N ILE A 263 20.12 3.40 -0.60
CA ILE A 263 19.23 3.99 0.39
C ILE A 263 18.27 2.92 0.90
N LEU A 264 18.26 2.69 2.23
CA LEU A 264 17.42 1.72 2.91
C LEU A 264 16.36 2.44 3.74
N TYR A 265 15.08 2.19 3.44
CA TYR A 265 13.94 2.83 4.09
C TYR A 265 13.22 1.94 5.10
N PHE A 266 12.80 2.55 6.21
CA PHE A 266 11.89 1.97 7.20
C PHE A 266 10.59 2.79 7.27
N PHE A 267 9.44 2.13 7.13
CA PHE A 267 8.14 2.79 7.06
C PHE A 267 7.65 3.33 8.41
N ALA A 268 6.69 4.27 8.36
CA ALA A 268 5.99 4.80 9.52
C ALA A 268 4.89 3.85 10.02
N GLY A 269 4.26 4.19 11.15
CA GLY A 269 3.08 3.48 11.66
C GLY A 269 3.15 3.16 13.15
N GLY A 270 4.03 3.82 13.91
CA GLY A 270 4.14 3.74 15.36
C GLY A 270 4.44 2.32 15.88
N TRP A 271 5.16 1.51 15.10
CA TRP A 271 5.41 0.07 15.35
C TRP A 271 4.13 -0.79 15.45
N LYS A 272 2.97 -0.18 15.22
CA LYS A 272 1.68 -0.86 15.32
C LYS A 272 1.21 -1.41 13.99
N HIS A 273 1.45 -0.70 12.90
CA HIS A 273 1.03 -1.02 11.53
C HIS A 273 1.99 -0.42 10.51
N GLY A 274 1.76 -0.66 9.23
CA GLY A 274 2.51 -0.10 8.12
C GLY A 274 2.94 -1.16 7.11
N SER A 275 3.58 -0.72 6.04
CA SER A 275 4.03 -1.58 4.96
C SER A 275 5.20 -0.95 4.20
N PRO A 276 6.13 -1.74 3.64
CA PRO A 276 7.17 -1.27 2.73
C PRO A 276 6.66 -0.46 1.54
N LEU A 277 5.40 -0.64 1.13
CA LEU A 277 4.76 0.09 0.05
C LEU A 277 4.80 1.61 0.23
N GLN A 278 4.92 2.09 1.46
CA GLN A 278 4.99 3.52 1.77
C GLN A 278 6.11 4.22 1.01
N PHE A 279 7.24 3.55 0.79
CA PHE A 279 8.41 4.13 0.14
C PHE A 279 8.64 3.66 -1.31
N TYR A 280 7.66 3.01 -1.95
CA TYR A 280 7.83 2.53 -3.31
C TYR A 280 8.10 3.65 -4.32
N ARG A 281 7.45 4.81 -4.16
CA ARG A 281 7.68 5.98 -5.05
C ARG A 281 9.08 6.55 -4.89
N GLU A 282 9.56 6.66 -3.67
CA GLU A 282 10.91 7.13 -3.34
C GLU A 282 11.95 6.14 -3.83
N CYS A 283 11.72 4.84 -3.62
CA CYS A 283 12.61 3.79 -4.11
C CYS A 283 12.69 3.79 -5.64
N ASP A 284 11.57 3.91 -6.34
CA ASP A 284 11.56 4.04 -7.81
C ASP A 284 12.31 5.28 -8.28
N TYR A 285 12.07 6.43 -7.62
CA TYR A 285 12.74 7.68 -7.94
C TYR A 285 14.27 7.58 -7.78
N TYR A 286 14.77 7.10 -6.63
CA TYR A 286 16.20 7.00 -6.41
C TYR A 286 16.85 5.88 -7.23
N SER A 287 16.14 4.81 -7.56
CA SER A 287 16.65 3.79 -8.46
C SER A 287 16.88 4.33 -9.87
N LYS A 288 15.98 5.17 -10.38
CA LYS A 288 16.12 5.88 -11.66
C LYS A 288 17.26 6.89 -11.66
N LYS A 289 17.66 7.39 -10.49
CA LYS A 289 18.83 8.25 -10.29
C LYS A 289 20.13 7.47 -10.05
N GLY A 290 20.12 6.17 -10.23
CA GLY A 290 21.32 5.33 -10.20
C GLY A 290 21.73 4.83 -8.82
N MET A 291 20.84 4.87 -7.84
CA MET A 291 21.04 4.25 -6.52
C MET A 291 20.40 2.85 -6.49
N VAL A 292 20.83 2.01 -5.54
CA VAL A 292 20.06 0.84 -5.10
C VAL A 292 19.14 1.31 -3.98
N ALA A 293 17.82 1.40 -4.26
CA ALA A 293 16.85 1.85 -3.28
C ALA A 293 16.07 0.66 -2.72
N ILE A 294 15.96 0.60 -1.41
CA ILE A 294 15.44 -0.56 -0.69
C ILE A 294 14.41 -0.07 0.33
N THR A 295 13.30 -0.76 0.44
CA THR A 295 12.41 -0.61 1.58
C THR A 295 12.26 -1.95 2.29
N ALA A 296 12.45 -1.96 3.60
CA ALA A 296 12.44 -3.17 4.41
C ALA A 296 11.07 -3.38 5.06
N ASP A 297 10.61 -4.61 5.07
CA ASP A 297 9.57 -5.05 6.00
C ASP A 297 10.16 -5.11 7.41
N TYR A 298 9.32 -4.99 8.42
CA TYR A 298 9.67 -5.22 9.82
C TYR A 298 8.42 -5.59 10.62
N ARG A 299 8.60 -6.28 11.74
CA ARG A 299 7.49 -6.72 12.58
C ARG A 299 6.79 -5.56 13.26
N THR A 300 5.47 -5.59 13.22
CA THR A 300 4.59 -4.63 13.91
C THR A 300 3.61 -5.37 14.81
N THR A 301 3.05 -4.66 15.78
CA THR A 301 2.05 -5.27 16.69
C THR A 301 0.91 -5.91 15.91
N LYS A 302 0.38 -5.24 14.88
CA LYS A 302 -0.78 -5.76 14.12
C LYS A 302 -0.41 -6.91 13.17
N SER A 303 0.80 -6.93 12.62
CA SER A 303 1.22 -8.00 11.71
C SER A 303 1.72 -9.25 12.42
N HIS A 304 2.37 -9.09 13.57
CA HIS A 304 3.09 -10.19 14.23
C HIS A 304 2.88 -10.24 15.76
N GLY A 305 2.07 -9.35 16.35
CA GLY A 305 1.85 -9.30 17.80
C GLY A 305 3.10 -8.88 18.59
N THR A 306 4.06 -8.19 17.97
CA THR A 306 5.39 -7.93 18.53
C THR A 306 5.48 -6.60 19.26
N ALA A 307 6.53 -6.46 20.08
CA ALA A 307 6.88 -5.24 20.79
C ALA A 307 7.71 -4.28 19.92
N VAL A 308 7.89 -3.05 20.39
CA VAL A 308 8.68 -1.99 19.72
C VAL A 308 10.13 -2.45 19.49
N ASP A 309 10.73 -3.14 20.45
CA ASP A 309 12.12 -3.61 20.38
C ASP A 309 12.37 -4.60 19.24
N ASP A 310 11.37 -5.38 18.88
CA ASP A 310 11.46 -6.28 17.73
C ASP A 310 11.70 -5.51 16.43
N GLY A 311 11.01 -4.36 16.24
CA GLY A 311 11.20 -3.50 15.08
C GLY A 311 12.63 -2.92 14.98
N PHE A 312 13.22 -2.51 16.12
CA PHE A 312 14.62 -2.06 16.13
C PHE A 312 15.59 -3.19 15.79
N GLY A 313 15.36 -4.39 16.31
CA GLY A 313 16.16 -5.58 15.98
C GLY A 313 16.02 -5.98 14.50
N ASP A 314 14.83 -5.81 13.91
CA ASP A 314 14.60 -6.07 12.49
C ASP A 314 15.29 -5.02 11.61
N ALA A 315 15.26 -3.75 12.01
CA ALA A 315 15.93 -2.67 11.27
C ALA A 315 17.46 -2.88 11.23
N GLN A 316 18.07 -3.27 12.35
CA GLN A 316 19.50 -3.61 12.40
C GLN A 316 19.79 -4.81 11.49
N ALA A 317 19.00 -5.89 11.59
CA ALA A 317 19.19 -7.08 10.78
C ALA A 317 19.06 -6.79 9.26
N ALA A 318 18.14 -5.88 8.89
CA ALA A 318 17.99 -5.46 7.49
C ALA A 318 19.25 -4.75 6.97
N LEU A 319 19.82 -3.83 7.75
CA LEU A 319 21.07 -3.14 7.38
C LEU A 319 22.24 -4.11 7.32
N ASP A 320 22.37 -5.03 8.29
CA ASP A 320 23.44 -6.05 8.32
C ASP A 320 23.35 -6.96 7.08
N TYR A 321 22.12 -7.35 6.70
CA TYR A 321 21.89 -8.12 5.48
C TYR A 321 22.32 -7.34 4.23
N VAL A 322 21.93 -6.07 4.11
CA VAL A 322 22.32 -5.21 2.98
C VAL A 322 23.85 -5.11 2.87
N ARG A 323 24.55 -4.96 3.97
CA ARG A 323 26.02 -4.89 4.01
C ARG A 323 26.68 -6.22 3.65
N SER A 324 26.19 -7.32 4.19
CA SER A 324 26.78 -8.66 3.93
C SER A 324 26.51 -9.18 2.52
N HIS A 325 25.42 -8.73 1.87
CA HIS A 325 25.05 -9.11 0.50
C HIS A 325 25.28 -7.97 -0.51
N ALA A 326 26.14 -7.01 -0.17
CA ALA A 326 26.36 -5.81 -0.97
C ALA A 326 26.81 -6.13 -2.42
N ILE A 327 27.64 -7.14 -2.62
CA ILE A 327 28.11 -7.58 -3.96
C ILE A 327 26.93 -8.06 -4.79
N GLU A 328 26.07 -8.94 -4.26
CA GLU A 328 24.89 -9.46 -4.93
C GLU A 328 23.89 -8.35 -5.26
N LEU A 329 23.71 -7.43 -4.34
CA LEU A 329 22.79 -6.30 -4.47
C LEU A 329 23.36 -5.17 -5.37
N GLY A 330 24.65 -5.19 -5.68
CA GLY A 330 25.33 -4.16 -6.46
C GLY A 330 25.56 -2.86 -5.68
N ILE A 331 25.84 -2.96 -4.39
CA ILE A 331 25.92 -1.83 -3.44
C ILE A 331 27.37 -1.50 -3.09
N ASP A 332 27.67 -0.20 -3.07
CA ASP A 332 28.87 0.38 -2.47
C ASP A 332 28.66 0.57 -0.96
N THR A 333 29.30 -0.25 -0.14
CA THR A 333 29.15 -0.25 1.32
C THR A 333 29.68 1.01 2.01
N THR A 334 30.41 1.88 1.30
CA THR A 334 30.88 3.18 1.81
C THR A 334 29.86 4.28 1.62
N ARG A 335 28.76 4.02 0.91
CA ARG A 335 27.73 5.00 0.55
C ARG A 335 26.32 4.44 0.79
N ILE A 336 26.07 3.94 2.00
CA ILE A 336 24.75 3.45 2.44
C ILE A 336 24.06 4.54 3.27
N VAL A 337 22.94 5.03 2.75
CA VAL A 337 22.02 5.93 3.45
C VAL A 337 20.96 5.07 4.14
N VAL A 338 20.66 5.32 5.42
CA VAL A 338 19.51 4.74 6.09
C VAL A 338 18.49 5.81 6.33
N ALA A 339 17.27 5.58 5.89
CA ALA A 339 16.20 6.57 5.96
C ALA A 339 14.94 5.97 6.58
N GLY A 340 14.08 6.80 7.13
CA GLY A 340 12.82 6.31 7.68
C GLY A 340 11.93 7.44 8.17
N ALA A 341 10.66 7.08 8.41
CA ALA A 341 9.62 8.03 8.78
C ALA A 341 8.97 7.67 10.12
N SER A 342 8.74 8.67 10.98
CA SER A 342 8.08 8.47 12.28
C SER A 342 8.77 7.37 13.09
N ALA A 343 8.09 6.24 13.40
CA ALA A 343 8.70 5.05 14.00
C ALA A 343 9.90 4.52 13.20
N GLY A 344 9.76 4.45 11.85
CA GLY A 344 10.86 4.08 10.96
C GLY A 344 12.03 5.08 11.01
N GLY A 345 11.73 6.36 11.21
CA GLY A 345 12.73 7.40 11.42
C GLY A 345 13.52 7.21 12.72
N ALA A 346 12.85 6.83 13.80
CA ALA A 346 13.53 6.49 15.05
C ALA A 346 14.44 5.24 14.91
N MET A 347 13.99 4.23 14.19
CA MET A 347 14.79 3.04 13.87
C MET A 347 15.99 3.40 13.00
N ALA A 348 15.79 4.18 11.94
CA ALA A 348 16.86 4.67 11.05
C ALA A 348 17.92 5.48 11.82
N GLY A 349 17.48 6.31 12.78
CA GLY A 349 18.38 7.05 13.69
C GLY A 349 19.18 6.17 14.64
N SER A 350 18.72 4.93 14.87
CA SER A 350 19.27 4.03 15.91
C SER A 350 20.17 2.93 15.38
N VAL A 351 20.07 2.54 14.10
CA VAL A 351 20.89 1.46 13.53
C VAL A 351 22.36 1.85 13.44
N LYS A 352 23.24 0.85 13.67
CA LYS A 352 24.69 1.01 13.60
C LYS A 352 25.21 0.59 12.22
N GLY A 353 26.21 1.30 11.69
CA GLY A 353 26.85 0.96 10.43
C GLY A 353 26.24 1.64 9.20
N ALA A 354 25.34 2.60 9.36
CA ALA A 354 24.97 3.53 8.29
C ALA A 354 26.09 4.52 8.02
N ASN A 355 26.29 4.91 6.73
CA ASN A 355 27.21 5.99 6.39
C ASN A 355 26.55 7.36 6.43
N TYR A 356 25.25 7.42 6.14
CA TYR A 356 24.41 8.62 6.15
C TYR A 356 23.01 8.29 6.66
N ARG A 357 22.30 9.29 7.19
CA ARG A 357 20.91 9.13 7.66
C ARG A 357 19.99 10.23 7.14
N VAL A 358 18.74 9.87 6.85
CA VAL A 358 17.66 10.83 6.56
C VAL A 358 16.45 10.48 7.39
N LEU A 359 16.09 11.33 8.33
CA LEU A 359 15.04 11.10 9.32
C LEU A 359 13.84 11.99 9.02
N TYR A 360 12.75 11.41 8.56
CA TYR A 360 11.51 12.14 8.30
C TYR A 360 10.63 12.10 9.54
N TYR A 361 10.40 13.26 10.17
CA TYR A 361 9.54 13.42 11.36
C TYR A 361 9.67 12.25 12.35
N PRO A 362 10.88 11.91 12.79
CA PRO A 362 11.11 10.74 13.63
C PRO A 362 10.45 10.90 15.00
N VAL A 363 10.14 9.77 15.66
CA VAL A 363 9.82 9.76 17.09
C VAL A 363 11.14 9.96 17.85
N VAL A 364 11.49 11.24 18.12
CA VAL A 364 12.82 11.65 18.62
C VAL A 364 13.20 10.94 19.92
N ASP A 365 12.25 10.82 20.87
CA ASP A 365 12.47 10.15 22.16
C ASP A 365 12.77 8.67 22.06
N SER A 366 12.50 8.07 20.91
CA SER A 366 12.76 6.66 20.66
C SER A 366 14.07 6.41 19.91
N ILE A 367 14.83 7.44 19.55
CA ILE A 367 16.16 7.28 18.95
C ILE A 367 17.13 6.82 20.05
N ARG A 368 17.66 5.58 19.92
CA ARG A 368 18.41 4.89 20.98
C ARG A 368 19.90 5.15 21.00
N THR A 369 20.46 5.45 19.84
CA THR A 369 21.91 5.72 19.72
C THR A 369 22.12 6.75 18.64
N ALA A 370 22.11 7.98 19.00
CA ALA A 370 22.66 9.04 18.17
C ALA A 370 24.18 9.12 18.38
N GLY A 371 24.87 8.01 18.25
CA GLY A 371 26.32 8.00 18.43
C GLY A 371 27.07 8.00 17.11
N GLY A 372 28.09 8.86 17.01
CA GLY A 372 29.03 8.92 15.90
C GLY A 372 28.76 10.07 14.92
N ASP A 373 29.81 10.53 14.27
CA ASP A 373 29.82 11.60 13.27
C ASP A 373 29.17 11.20 11.93
N VAL A 374 28.04 10.45 11.99
CA VAL A 374 27.31 10.07 10.78
C VAL A 374 26.50 11.25 10.30
N PRO A 375 26.78 11.82 9.12
CA PRO A 375 26.01 12.92 8.57
C PRO A 375 24.52 12.55 8.53
N THR A 376 23.69 13.35 9.21
CA THR A 376 22.27 13.06 9.43
C THR A 376 21.43 14.28 9.11
N LEU A 377 20.44 14.13 8.22
CA LEU A 377 19.42 15.13 7.96
C LEU A 377 18.14 14.73 8.70
N MET A 378 17.58 15.65 9.50
CA MET A 378 16.24 15.51 10.09
C MET A 378 15.29 16.54 9.51
N LEU A 379 14.15 16.08 9.00
CA LEU A 379 13.09 16.87 8.42
C LEU A 379 11.84 16.80 9.31
N MET A 380 11.35 17.96 9.75
CA MET A 380 10.13 18.07 10.57
C MET A 380 9.12 18.99 9.90
N GLY A 381 7.84 18.73 10.08
CA GLY A 381 6.77 19.61 9.62
C GLY A 381 6.40 20.66 10.69
N SER A 382 6.20 21.91 10.31
CA SER A 382 5.83 22.97 11.28
C SER A 382 4.43 22.79 11.87
N GLU A 383 3.55 22.05 11.20
CA GLU A 383 2.17 21.76 11.62
C GLU A 383 1.97 20.28 12.03
N ASP A 384 3.04 19.57 12.39
CA ASP A 384 2.97 18.18 12.83
C ASP A 384 2.41 18.09 14.27
N PRO A 385 1.18 17.57 14.48
CA PRO A 385 0.57 17.53 15.80
C PRO A 385 1.14 16.46 16.72
N TYR A 386 1.97 15.56 16.21
CA TYR A 386 2.56 14.44 16.96
C TYR A 386 4.02 14.66 17.34
N SER A 387 4.59 15.79 16.95
CA SER A 387 6.01 16.06 17.10
C SER A 387 6.28 17.44 17.70
N ASP A 388 7.18 17.50 18.67
CA ASP A 388 7.70 18.75 19.22
C ASP A 388 8.93 19.18 18.40
N CYS A 389 8.76 20.18 17.53
CA CYS A 389 9.83 20.73 16.70
C CYS A 389 10.95 21.36 17.53
N GLY A 390 10.67 21.98 18.68
CA GLY A 390 11.68 22.57 19.56
C GLY A 390 12.57 21.48 20.18
N LYS A 391 11.95 20.37 20.60
CA LYS A 391 12.66 19.20 21.09
C LYS A 391 13.51 18.54 20.02
N ALA A 392 12.95 18.39 18.80
CA ALA A 392 13.69 17.86 17.66
C ALA A 392 14.88 18.72 17.26
N PHE A 393 14.71 20.04 17.25
CA PHE A 393 15.80 20.99 17.01
C PHE A 393 16.90 20.90 18.07
N SER A 394 16.52 20.86 19.36
CA SER A 394 17.47 20.71 20.46
C SER A 394 18.24 19.38 20.39
N PHE A 395 17.55 18.31 20.03
CA PHE A 395 18.15 17.01 19.79
C PHE A 395 19.17 17.07 18.63
N CYS A 396 18.82 17.66 17.50
CA CYS A 396 19.72 17.82 16.35
C CYS A 396 20.96 18.62 16.71
N ARG A 397 20.80 19.73 17.43
CA ARG A 397 21.92 20.57 17.89
C ARG A 397 22.89 19.79 18.78
N ASN A 398 22.38 18.98 19.69
CA ASN A 398 23.19 18.19 20.61
C ASN A 398 23.95 17.04 19.95
N HIS A 399 23.47 16.57 18.79
CA HIS A 399 24.04 15.46 18.03
C HIS A 399 24.66 15.86 16.70
N HIS A 400 24.78 17.17 16.43
CA HIS A 400 25.33 17.73 15.19
C HIS A 400 24.62 17.26 13.92
N PHE A 401 23.26 17.12 13.96
CA PHE A 401 22.44 16.77 12.82
C PHE A 401 21.98 18.02 12.08
N ASP A 402 21.91 17.96 10.75
CA ASP A 402 21.22 18.96 9.94
C ASP A 402 19.73 18.92 10.23
N PHE A 403 19.14 20.05 10.59
CA PHE A 403 17.72 20.19 10.88
C PHE A 403 17.03 21.08 9.85
N MET A 404 15.94 20.57 9.25
CA MET A 404 15.11 21.31 8.33
C MET A 404 13.65 21.30 8.78
N LEU A 405 13.11 22.48 9.07
CA LEU A 405 11.69 22.69 9.32
C LEU A 405 10.98 22.95 7.99
N VAL A 406 9.99 22.15 7.67
CA VAL A 406 9.18 22.26 6.44
C VAL A 406 7.90 22.99 6.80
N GLU A 407 7.78 24.24 6.34
CA GLU A 407 6.64 25.12 6.61
C GLU A 407 5.33 24.51 6.08
N GLY A 408 4.26 24.53 6.91
CA GLY A 408 2.96 23.93 6.59
C GLY A 408 2.94 22.39 6.56
N GLY A 409 4.08 21.77 6.85
CA GLY A 409 4.20 20.31 6.84
C GLY A 409 3.46 19.66 8.01
N ARG A 410 2.66 18.65 7.72
CA ARG A 410 1.94 17.82 8.70
C ARG A 410 2.57 16.43 8.78
N HIS A 411 2.15 15.65 9.74
CA HIS A 411 2.43 14.22 9.80
C HIS A 411 1.46 13.44 8.89
N PRO A 412 1.89 12.68 7.90
CA PRO A 412 3.22 12.33 7.42
C PRO A 412 3.71 13.28 6.29
N LEU A 413 4.86 13.87 6.51
CA LEU A 413 5.43 14.98 5.74
C LEU A 413 5.64 14.68 4.24
N PHE A 414 6.06 13.47 3.86
CA PHE A 414 6.37 13.09 2.48
C PHE A 414 5.28 12.27 1.78
N SER A 415 4.17 11.96 2.46
CA SER A 415 3.12 11.16 1.84
C SER A 415 2.44 11.93 0.70
N TYR A 416 2.60 11.44 -0.53
CA TYR A 416 1.94 12.01 -1.70
C TYR A 416 0.41 12.04 -1.57
N ARG A 417 -0.20 11.02 -0.95
CA ARG A 417 -1.66 10.97 -0.75
C ARG A 417 -2.19 11.98 0.26
N GLN A 418 -1.42 12.25 1.31
CA GLN A 418 -1.87 13.12 2.42
C GLN A 418 -1.38 14.55 2.27
N GLN A 419 -0.27 14.76 1.56
CA GLN A 419 0.28 16.06 1.25
C GLN A 419 0.75 16.10 -0.22
N PRO A 420 -0.19 16.10 -1.17
CA PRO A 420 0.14 16.05 -2.60
C PRO A 420 0.82 17.34 -3.09
N GLY A 421 1.49 17.23 -4.21
CA GLY A 421 2.03 18.38 -4.93
C GLY A 421 3.26 19.02 -4.27
N LYS A 422 3.21 20.31 -3.98
CA LYS A 422 4.38 21.11 -3.59
C LYS A 422 5.12 20.59 -2.36
N MET A 423 4.40 20.07 -1.36
CA MET A 423 5.01 19.56 -0.12
C MET A 423 5.84 18.30 -0.38
N PHE A 424 5.30 17.33 -1.09
CA PHE A 424 6.02 16.12 -1.48
C PHE A 424 7.28 16.44 -2.29
N VAL A 425 7.17 17.36 -3.26
CA VAL A 425 8.32 17.84 -4.06
C VAL A 425 9.36 18.50 -3.18
N ARG A 426 8.94 19.39 -2.28
CA ARG A 426 9.84 20.11 -1.38
C ARG A 426 10.66 19.20 -0.49
N VAL A 427 10.03 18.21 0.14
CA VAL A 427 10.72 17.23 1.00
C VAL A 427 11.74 16.43 0.21
N LYS A 428 11.39 16.05 -1.02
CA LYS A 428 12.28 15.33 -1.90
C LYS A 428 13.49 16.18 -2.34
N GLU A 429 13.28 17.46 -2.68
CA GLU A 429 14.36 18.39 -3.00
C GLU A 429 15.34 18.58 -1.83
N LEU A 430 14.85 18.70 -0.61
CA LEU A 430 15.70 18.82 0.59
C LEU A 430 16.55 17.56 0.79
N THR A 431 15.95 16.39 0.59
CA THR A 431 16.67 15.11 0.64
C THR A 431 17.73 15.03 -0.48
N ASP A 432 17.37 15.37 -1.72
CA ASP A 432 18.28 15.37 -2.86
C ASP A 432 19.48 16.30 -2.63
N ASN A 433 19.25 17.50 -2.07
CA ASN A 433 20.30 18.47 -1.79
C ASN A 433 21.29 17.94 -0.74
N PHE A 434 20.79 17.30 0.33
CA PHE A 434 21.64 16.63 1.31
C PHE A 434 22.47 15.52 0.66
N LEU A 435 21.84 14.66 -0.15
CA LEU A 435 22.54 13.56 -0.83
C LEU A 435 23.57 14.05 -1.84
N ARG A 436 23.30 15.14 -2.57
CA ARG A 436 24.28 15.76 -3.50
C ARG A 436 25.44 16.40 -2.75
N TYR A 437 25.17 17.12 -1.66
CA TYR A 437 26.21 17.73 -0.84
C TYR A 437 27.22 16.71 -0.34
N HIS A 438 26.78 15.50 -0.02
CA HIS A 438 27.63 14.40 0.41
C HIS A 438 28.14 13.48 -0.74
N GLY A 439 27.93 13.85 -2.00
CA GLY A 439 28.42 13.08 -3.16
C GLY A 439 27.74 11.73 -3.38
N ILE A 440 26.58 11.51 -2.77
CA ILE A 440 25.78 10.26 -2.90
C ILE A 440 24.96 10.29 -4.17
N LEU A 441 24.34 11.41 -4.47
CA LEU A 441 23.54 11.65 -5.65
C LEU A 441 24.30 12.61 -6.59
N ARG A 442 24.29 12.30 -7.89
CA ARG A 442 24.89 13.16 -8.93
C ARG A 442 23.91 14.20 -9.44
#